data_fc5d2be907a420e46ca59b51c71aab53
#
_entry.id   fc5d2be907a420e46ca59b51c71aab53
#
_cell.length_a   1.000
_cell.length_b   1.000
_cell.length_c   1.000
_cell.angle_alpha   90.00
_cell.angle_beta   90.00
_cell.angle_gamma   90.00
#
_symmetry.space_group_name_H-M   'P 1'
#
loop_
_entity.id
_entity.type
_entity.pdbx_description
1 polymer ?
#
loop_
_entity_poly.entity_id
_entity_poly.type
_entity_poly.pdbx_seq_one_letter_code
_entity_poly.pdbx_strand_id
1 'polypeptide(L)'
;TFGYAMGSQLAGLIYKFISPQAIFIVFIGMMCVSILGVLGIDPKHDQPRKKTKQTKNDSYIGQIFKNKTYLFYLVIVALYSGVGNTGHTYIPSMLEHSGLSVNMATTVVAISVICESPLIFFSYLFMDKIPIKKLLYIPLGILLLQYVIYGLDLGLTSKILLTLMSKHATGMLLIMVTLKIVANVVNENYLVTAIALVQTARNLGTILIQNIAGDIIDKSGYEMMSFFLAGVMIVVLVLAFFLKMPNKPNQKLFG
;
A
#
# COMPACT_ATOMS: atom_id res chain seq x y z
N THR A 1 -5.65 3.66 10.09
CA THR A 1 -4.36 3.75 10.80
C THR A 1 -4.50 3.30 12.24
N PHE A 2 -5.29 4.01 13.06
CA PHE A 2 -5.47 3.68 14.49
C PHE A 2 -6.06 2.28 14.72
N GLY A 3 -7.08 1.87 13.94
CA GLY A 3 -7.68 0.54 14.01
C GLY A 3 -6.69 -0.59 13.71
N TYR A 4 -5.75 -0.37 12.75
CA TYR A 4 -4.70 -1.34 12.44
C TYR A 4 -3.72 -1.49 13.62
N ALA A 5 -3.27 -0.38 14.21
CA ALA A 5 -2.37 -0.39 15.35
C ALA A 5 -2.99 -1.10 16.56
N MET A 6 -4.25 -0.79 16.88
CA MET A 6 -4.98 -1.49 17.95
C MET A 6 -5.21 -2.96 17.63
N GLY A 7 -5.60 -3.28 16.40
CA GLY A 7 -5.85 -4.66 15.98
C GLY A 7 -4.60 -5.54 16.06
N SER A 8 -3.44 -5.02 15.65
CA SER A 8 -2.17 -5.75 15.72
C SER A 8 -1.72 -6.01 17.16
N GLN A 9 -1.91 -5.03 18.07
CA GLN A 9 -1.61 -5.21 19.49
C GLN A 9 -2.56 -6.21 20.16
N LEU A 10 -3.85 -6.12 19.89
CA LEU A 10 -4.84 -7.07 20.39
C LEU A 10 -4.54 -8.50 19.90
N ALA A 11 -4.20 -8.66 18.63
CA ALA A 11 -3.83 -9.96 18.08
C ALA A 11 -2.59 -10.53 18.79
N GLY A 12 -1.56 -9.72 19.05
CA GLY A 12 -0.38 -10.12 19.80
C GLY A 12 -0.68 -10.54 21.24
N LEU A 13 -1.57 -9.81 21.93
CA LEU A 13 -2.02 -10.15 23.29
C LEU A 13 -2.82 -11.45 23.31
N ILE A 14 -3.76 -11.62 22.38
CA ILE A 14 -4.57 -12.84 22.26
C ILE A 14 -3.67 -14.05 21.98
N TYR A 15 -2.71 -13.90 21.07
CA TYR A 15 -1.72 -14.94 20.76
C TYR A 15 -0.95 -15.37 22.02
N LYS A 16 -0.52 -14.38 22.84
CA LYS A 16 0.30 -14.64 24.03
C LYS A 16 -0.48 -15.26 25.19
N PHE A 17 -1.71 -14.78 25.45
CA PHE A 17 -2.43 -15.10 26.68
C PHE A 17 -3.55 -16.14 26.51
N ILE A 18 -4.03 -16.38 25.29
CA ILE A 18 -5.16 -17.27 25.05
C ILE A 18 -4.75 -18.41 24.12
N SER A 19 -4.77 -18.18 22.81
CA SER A 19 -4.29 -19.13 21.80
C SER A 19 -4.28 -18.50 20.41
N PRO A 20 -3.51 -19.05 19.44
CA PRO A 20 -3.55 -18.62 18.05
C PRO A 20 -4.96 -18.73 17.43
N GLN A 21 -5.73 -19.76 17.80
CA GLN A 21 -7.10 -19.98 17.29
C GLN A 21 -8.08 -18.90 17.74
N ALA A 22 -7.89 -18.32 18.92
CA ALA A 22 -8.74 -17.25 19.43
C ALA A 22 -8.70 -15.99 18.55
N ILE A 23 -7.61 -15.75 17.82
CA ILE A 23 -7.51 -14.65 16.85
C ILE A 23 -8.57 -14.79 15.76
N PHE A 24 -8.80 -15.99 15.24
CA PHE A 24 -9.82 -16.24 14.22
C PHE A 24 -11.22 -16.01 14.74
N ILE A 25 -11.50 -16.39 15.99
CA ILE A 25 -12.82 -16.17 16.63
C ILE A 25 -13.09 -14.67 16.77
N VAL A 26 -12.09 -13.90 17.25
CA VAL A 26 -12.21 -12.44 17.36
C VAL A 26 -12.40 -11.81 15.99
N PHE A 27 -11.65 -12.25 14.97
CA PHE A 27 -11.80 -11.78 13.60
C PHE A 27 -13.21 -12.02 13.06
N ILE A 28 -13.77 -13.21 13.23
CA ILE A 28 -15.14 -13.55 12.84
C ILE A 28 -16.13 -12.64 13.56
N GLY A 29 -15.97 -12.44 14.86
CA GLY A 29 -16.82 -11.53 15.64
C GLY A 29 -16.80 -10.10 15.12
N MET A 30 -15.62 -9.56 14.80
CA MET A 30 -15.48 -8.22 14.20
C MET A 30 -16.11 -8.12 12.80
N MET A 31 -16.02 -9.17 11.99
CA MET A 31 -16.68 -9.23 10.70
C MET A 31 -18.20 -9.21 10.85
N CYS A 32 -18.76 -9.96 11.82
CA CYS A 32 -20.19 -9.93 12.11
C CYS A 32 -20.66 -8.52 12.55
N VAL A 33 -19.90 -7.86 13.42
CA VAL A 33 -20.21 -6.48 13.83
C VAL A 33 -20.15 -5.52 12.64
N SER A 34 -19.19 -5.68 11.73
CA SER A 34 -19.08 -4.86 10.51
C SER A 34 -20.29 -5.07 9.60
N ILE A 35 -20.75 -6.32 9.42
CA ILE A 35 -21.95 -6.64 8.63
C ILE A 35 -23.18 -6.00 9.25
N LEU A 36 -23.36 -6.12 10.57
CA LEU A 36 -24.47 -5.48 11.28
C LEU A 36 -24.45 -3.96 11.14
N GLY A 37 -23.25 -3.35 11.19
CA GLY A 37 -23.08 -1.91 10.95
C GLY A 37 -23.53 -1.50 9.56
N VAL A 38 -23.20 -2.27 8.53
CA VAL A 38 -23.64 -2.00 7.14
C VAL A 38 -25.15 -2.16 6.99
N LEU A 39 -25.74 -3.17 7.61
CA LEU A 39 -27.19 -3.38 7.58
C LEU A 39 -27.98 -2.27 8.31
N GLY A 40 -27.37 -1.58 9.25
CA GLY A 40 -27.95 -0.43 9.95
C GLY A 40 -27.90 0.90 9.17
N ILE A 41 -27.23 0.95 8.01
CA ILE A 41 -27.21 2.16 7.17
C ILE A 41 -28.54 2.31 6.45
N ASP A 42 -29.25 3.45 6.69
CA ASP A 42 -30.52 3.74 6.02
C ASP A 42 -30.28 3.97 4.52
N PRO A 43 -30.87 3.14 3.63
CA PRO A 43 -30.72 3.29 2.18
C PRO A 43 -31.28 4.62 1.63
N LYS A 44 -32.06 5.38 2.42
CA LYS A 44 -32.55 6.70 2.02
C LYS A 44 -31.46 7.76 1.87
N HIS A 45 -30.27 7.55 2.47
CA HIS A 45 -29.12 8.44 2.29
C HIS A 45 -28.33 8.15 1.03
N ASP A 46 -28.57 7.03 0.38
CA ASP A 46 -27.98 6.67 -0.90
C ASP A 46 -28.78 7.34 -2.03
N GLN A 47 -28.65 8.68 -2.16
CA GLN A 47 -29.23 9.37 -3.30
C GLN A 47 -28.59 8.80 -4.57
N PRO A 48 -29.38 8.16 -5.46
CA PRO A 48 -28.82 7.66 -6.71
C PRO A 48 -28.21 8.85 -7.45
N ARG A 49 -26.88 8.85 -7.62
CA ARG A 49 -26.20 9.81 -8.48
C ARG A 49 -27.03 9.93 -9.75
N LYS A 50 -27.48 11.14 -10.09
CA LYS A 50 -28.24 11.41 -11.33
C LYS A 50 -27.54 10.66 -12.45
N LYS A 51 -28.16 9.61 -12.97
CA LYS A 51 -27.66 8.85 -14.11
C LYS A 51 -27.51 9.85 -15.26
N THR A 52 -26.30 10.34 -15.48
CA THR A 52 -25.97 11.03 -16.72
C THR A 52 -26.38 10.08 -17.82
N LYS A 53 -27.23 10.54 -18.78
CA LYS A 53 -27.75 9.71 -19.87
C LYS A 53 -26.60 8.90 -20.48
N GLN A 54 -26.57 7.61 -20.19
CA GLN A 54 -25.61 6.70 -20.75
C GLN A 54 -25.91 6.61 -22.26
N THR A 55 -25.02 7.15 -23.06
CA THR A 55 -24.95 6.77 -24.47
C THR A 55 -24.60 5.29 -24.51
N LYS A 56 -25.48 4.52 -25.11
CA LYS A 56 -25.67 3.07 -25.00
C LYS A 56 -24.54 2.18 -25.56
N ASN A 57 -23.36 2.71 -25.97
CA ASN A 57 -22.48 1.94 -26.88
C ASN A 57 -21.00 1.80 -26.52
N ASP A 58 -20.51 2.32 -25.41
CA ASP A 58 -19.10 2.08 -25.04
C ASP A 58 -18.99 1.37 -23.70
N SER A 59 -18.50 0.16 -23.71
CA SER A 59 -18.11 -0.55 -22.47
C SER A 59 -17.09 0.31 -21.71
N TYR A 60 -17.46 0.78 -20.50
CA TYR A 60 -16.59 1.59 -19.64
C TYR A 60 -15.20 0.98 -19.47
N ILE A 61 -15.13 -0.35 -19.36
CA ILE A 61 -13.91 -1.11 -19.25
C ILE A 61 -13.06 -0.96 -20.53
N GLY A 62 -13.67 -1.02 -21.72
CA GLY A 62 -12.95 -0.87 -22.99
C GLY A 62 -12.26 0.49 -23.15
N GLN A 63 -12.86 1.58 -22.65
CA GLN A 63 -12.24 2.92 -22.72
C GLN A 63 -11.05 3.05 -21.76
N ILE A 64 -11.11 2.44 -20.57
CA ILE A 64 -10.00 2.42 -19.62
C ILE A 64 -8.81 1.66 -20.22
N PHE A 65 -9.05 0.51 -20.88
CA PHE A 65 -8.00 -0.28 -21.51
C PHE A 65 -7.40 0.37 -22.78
N LYS A 66 -8.04 1.36 -23.38
CA LYS A 66 -7.44 2.18 -24.46
C LYS A 66 -6.42 3.20 -23.95
N ASN A 67 -6.42 3.53 -22.64
CA ASN A 67 -5.52 4.51 -22.06
C ASN A 67 -4.15 3.88 -21.73
N LYS A 68 -3.21 3.97 -22.66
CA LYS A 68 -1.86 3.40 -22.52
C LYS A 68 -1.11 3.91 -21.28
N THR A 69 -1.27 5.19 -20.92
CA THR A 69 -0.62 5.78 -19.74
C THR A 69 -1.16 5.14 -18.45
N TYR A 70 -2.46 4.91 -18.38
CA TYR A 70 -3.07 4.26 -17.25
C TYR A 70 -2.64 2.79 -17.13
N LEU A 71 -2.65 2.02 -18.24
CA LEU A 71 -2.18 0.63 -18.24
C LEU A 71 -0.71 0.52 -17.81
N PHE A 72 0.13 1.40 -18.33
CA PHE A 72 1.54 1.44 -17.94
C PHE A 72 1.70 1.74 -16.44
N TYR A 73 0.86 2.65 -15.91
CA TYR A 73 0.83 2.94 -14.49
C TYR A 73 0.36 1.73 -13.66
N LEU A 74 -0.60 0.92 -14.14
CA LEU A 74 -1.03 -0.30 -13.45
C LEU A 74 0.13 -1.28 -13.24
N VAL A 75 1.05 -1.40 -14.21
CA VAL A 75 2.25 -2.23 -14.05
C VAL A 75 3.15 -1.69 -12.94
N ILE A 76 3.38 -0.38 -12.91
CA ILE A 76 4.14 0.29 -11.85
C ILE A 76 3.50 0.01 -10.49
N VAL A 77 2.16 0.19 -10.39
CA VAL A 77 1.40 -0.07 -9.16
C VAL A 77 1.52 -1.53 -8.71
N ALA A 78 1.38 -2.48 -9.62
CA ALA A 78 1.49 -3.90 -9.28
C ALA A 78 2.85 -4.22 -8.64
N LEU A 79 3.93 -3.74 -9.26
CA LEU A 79 5.29 -4.00 -8.78
C LEU A 79 5.56 -3.34 -7.43
N TYR A 80 5.35 -2.03 -7.28
CA TYR A 80 5.67 -1.37 -6.01
C TYR A 80 4.76 -1.82 -4.87
N SER A 81 3.47 -2.11 -5.16
CA SER A 81 2.58 -2.63 -4.13
C SER A 81 2.95 -4.05 -3.72
N GLY A 82 3.39 -4.87 -4.68
CA GLY A 82 3.95 -6.17 -4.39
C GLY A 82 5.13 -6.09 -3.42
N VAL A 83 6.08 -5.20 -3.68
CA VAL A 83 7.23 -4.95 -2.79
C VAL A 83 6.77 -4.46 -1.41
N GLY A 84 5.89 -3.46 -1.36
CA GLY A 84 5.39 -2.89 -0.11
C GLY A 84 4.65 -3.91 0.75
N ASN A 85 3.71 -4.66 0.16
CA ASN A 85 2.92 -5.67 0.87
C ASN A 85 3.77 -6.88 1.31
N THR A 86 4.76 -7.29 0.51
CA THR A 86 5.75 -8.30 0.89
C THR A 86 6.50 -7.85 2.15
N GLY A 87 6.90 -6.59 2.23
CA GLY A 87 7.48 -6.03 3.45
C GLY A 87 6.52 -6.06 4.64
N HIS A 88 5.24 -5.75 4.45
CA HIS A 88 4.26 -5.87 5.53
C HIS A 88 4.20 -7.29 6.10
N THR A 89 4.35 -8.30 5.25
CA THR A 89 4.30 -9.71 5.65
C THR A 89 5.59 -10.18 6.32
N TYR A 90 6.75 -9.86 5.76
CA TYR A 90 8.02 -10.47 6.18
C TYR A 90 8.90 -9.60 7.10
N ILE A 91 8.67 -8.28 7.21
CA ILE A 91 9.45 -7.43 8.13
C ILE A 91 9.32 -7.86 9.59
N PRO A 92 8.13 -8.22 10.13
CA PRO A 92 8.05 -8.73 11.50
C PRO A 92 8.94 -9.95 11.73
N SER A 93 8.88 -10.95 10.84
CA SER A 93 9.69 -12.16 10.92
C SER A 93 11.19 -11.90 10.72
N MET A 94 11.54 -10.94 9.85
CA MET A 94 12.93 -10.48 9.69
C MET A 94 13.47 -9.85 10.97
N LEU A 95 12.69 -9.03 11.66
CA LEU A 95 13.07 -8.42 12.93
C LEU A 95 13.23 -9.47 14.03
N GLU A 96 12.35 -10.47 14.05
CA GLU A 96 12.46 -11.62 14.97
C GLU A 96 13.72 -12.44 14.68
N HIS A 97 13.99 -12.76 13.43
CA HIS A 97 15.22 -13.43 13.01
C HIS A 97 16.49 -12.65 13.40
N SER A 98 16.40 -11.31 13.41
CA SER A 98 17.50 -10.42 13.83
C SER A 98 17.65 -10.29 15.36
N GLY A 99 16.88 -11.04 16.17
CA GLY A 99 17.01 -11.14 17.63
C GLY A 99 15.94 -10.43 18.45
N LEU A 100 14.88 -9.87 17.83
CA LEU A 100 13.74 -9.36 18.58
C LEU A 100 12.80 -10.48 19.02
N SER A 101 12.17 -10.34 20.18
CA SER A 101 11.03 -11.19 20.53
C SER A 101 9.82 -10.86 19.64
N VAL A 102 8.94 -11.82 19.41
CA VAL A 102 7.69 -11.65 18.61
C VAL A 102 6.91 -10.40 19.06
N ASN A 103 6.77 -10.21 20.38
CA ASN A 103 6.07 -9.05 20.93
C ASN A 103 6.76 -7.73 20.60
N MET A 104 8.09 -7.67 20.65
CA MET A 104 8.85 -6.47 20.30
C MET A 104 8.76 -6.18 18.79
N ALA A 105 8.86 -7.20 17.95
CA ALA A 105 8.73 -7.05 16.50
C ALA A 105 7.34 -6.51 16.12
N THR A 106 6.27 -7.05 16.69
CA THR A 106 4.89 -6.56 16.47
C THR A 106 4.69 -5.15 17.03
N THR A 107 5.32 -4.82 18.16
CA THR A 107 5.27 -3.46 18.73
C THR A 107 5.97 -2.45 17.83
N VAL A 108 7.14 -2.76 17.27
CA VAL A 108 7.83 -1.89 16.29
C VAL A 108 6.93 -1.62 15.09
N VAL A 109 6.26 -2.65 14.57
CA VAL A 109 5.32 -2.50 13.46
C VAL A 109 4.11 -1.64 13.85
N ALA A 110 3.54 -1.83 15.03
CA ALA A 110 2.43 -1.01 15.50
C ALA A 110 2.81 0.47 15.68
N ILE A 111 3.99 0.75 16.24
CA ILE A 111 4.50 2.12 16.38
C ILE A 111 4.75 2.74 15.00
N SER A 112 5.26 1.99 14.02
CA SER A 112 5.48 2.50 12.66
C SER A 112 4.19 3.00 12.00
N VAL A 113 3.04 2.41 12.33
CA VAL A 113 1.71 2.89 11.90
C VAL A 113 1.36 4.25 12.52
N ILE A 114 1.73 4.45 13.78
CA ILE A 114 1.50 5.74 14.45
C ILE A 114 2.41 6.81 13.85
N CYS A 115 3.65 6.46 13.51
CA CYS A 115 4.61 7.38 12.89
C CYS A 115 4.17 7.89 11.50
N GLU A 116 3.26 7.21 10.80
CA GLU A 116 2.69 7.74 9.55
C GLU A 116 1.65 8.85 9.77
N SER A 117 1.03 8.94 10.95
CA SER A 117 -0.07 9.86 11.22
C SER A 117 0.28 11.34 10.94
N PRO A 118 1.45 11.87 11.32
CA PRO A 118 1.83 13.24 10.98
C PRO A 118 1.87 13.48 9.48
N LEU A 119 2.32 12.50 8.71
CA LEU A 119 2.40 12.60 7.25
C LEU A 119 0.99 12.73 6.63
N ILE A 120 0.00 12.01 7.16
CA ILE A 120 -1.39 12.10 6.72
C ILE A 120 -1.96 13.47 7.09
N PHE A 121 -1.81 13.90 8.35
CA PHE A 121 -2.33 15.19 8.82
C PHE A 121 -1.76 16.37 8.04
N PHE A 122 -0.47 16.35 7.72
CA PHE A 122 0.20 17.43 6.98
C PHE A 122 0.20 17.23 5.47
N SER A 123 -0.47 16.20 4.94
CA SER A 123 -0.49 15.90 3.50
C SER A 123 -1.01 17.07 2.64
N TYR A 124 -1.97 17.85 3.13
CA TYR A 124 -2.52 19.03 2.46
C TYR A 124 -1.47 20.12 2.20
N LEU A 125 -0.39 20.16 2.98
CA LEU A 125 0.67 21.16 2.83
C LEU A 125 1.53 20.92 1.59
N PHE A 126 1.69 19.68 1.17
CA PHE A 126 2.65 19.32 0.11
C PHE A 126 2.02 18.61 -1.09
N MET A 127 0.92 17.88 -0.91
CA MET A 127 0.33 17.07 -1.98
C MET A 127 -0.10 17.88 -3.22
N ASP A 128 -0.60 19.11 -3.02
CA ASP A 128 -1.04 19.97 -4.12
C ASP A 128 0.06 20.93 -4.61
N LYS A 129 1.15 21.09 -3.86
CA LYS A 129 2.27 21.98 -4.23
C LYS A 129 3.35 21.26 -5.03
N ILE A 130 3.57 19.97 -4.78
CA ILE A 130 4.61 19.20 -5.43
C ILE A 130 4.09 18.56 -6.72
N PRO A 131 4.83 18.65 -7.85
CA PRO A 131 4.45 17.98 -9.08
C PRO A 131 4.29 16.47 -8.89
N ILE A 132 3.25 15.88 -9.51
CA ILE A 132 2.86 14.46 -9.33
C ILE A 132 4.04 13.50 -9.54
N LYS A 133 4.89 13.74 -10.56
CA LYS A 133 6.08 12.91 -10.79
C LYS A 133 7.04 12.94 -9.61
N LYS A 134 7.33 14.10 -9.04
CA LYS A 134 8.21 14.21 -7.86
C LYS A 134 7.59 13.52 -6.66
N LEU A 135 6.27 13.68 -6.46
CA LEU A 135 5.53 12.97 -5.41
C LEU A 135 5.60 11.45 -5.56
N LEU A 136 5.65 10.92 -6.78
CA LEU A 136 5.81 9.49 -7.03
C LEU A 136 7.23 9.02 -6.71
N TYR A 137 8.27 9.77 -7.11
CA TYR A 137 9.66 9.37 -6.90
C TYR A 137 10.09 9.34 -5.43
N ILE A 138 9.56 10.25 -4.60
CA ILE A 138 9.94 10.34 -3.18
C ILE A 138 9.68 9.00 -2.46
N PRO A 139 8.46 8.46 -2.39
CA PRO A 139 8.21 7.21 -1.69
C PRO A 139 8.86 6.01 -2.38
N LEU A 140 8.98 5.99 -3.71
CA LEU A 140 9.68 4.91 -4.41
C LEU A 140 11.17 4.89 -4.05
N GLY A 141 11.81 6.06 -3.95
CA GLY A 141 13.21 6.18 -3.56
C GLY A 141 13.45 5.77 -2.10
N ILE A 142 12.55 6.18 -1.19
CA ILE A 142 12.61 5.78 0.23
C ILE A 142 12.46 4.26 0.36
N LEU A 143 11.52 3.66 -0.38
CA LEU A 143 11.29 2.22 -0.35
C LEU A 143 12.50 1.44 -0.92
N LEU A 144 13.11 1.93 -2.00
CA LEU A 144 14.37 1.36 -2.51
C LEU A 144 15.47 1.42 -1.45
N LEU A 145 15.70 2.59 -0.84
CA LEU A 145 16.73 2.78 0.18
C LEU A 145 16.49 1.86 1.38
N GLN A 146 15.25 1.70 1.81
CA GLN A 146 14.86 0.80 2.90
C GLN A 146 15.34 -0.62 2.62
N TYR A 147 15.03 -1.18 1.45
CA TYR A 147 15.39 -2.56 1.12
C TYR A 147 16.88 -2.74 0.86
N VAL A 148 17.57 -1.75 0.31
CA VAL A 148 19.04 -1.77 0.19
C VAL A 148 19.68 -1.88 1.58
N ILE A 149 19.23 -1.05 2.54
CA ILE A 149 19.80 -1.06 3.91
C ILE A 149 19.45 -2.36 4.65
N TYR A 150 18.25 -2.93 4.43
CA TYR A 150 17.91 -4.24 5.00
C TYR A 150 18.80 -5.36 4.43
N GLY A 151 19.12 -5.32 3.14
CA GLY A 151 20.01 -6.27 2.49
C GLY A 151 21.47 -6.16 2.95
N LEU A 152 21.93 -4.95 3.30
CA LEU A 152 23.28 -4.71 3.82
C LEU A 152 23.48 -5.18 5.27
N ASP A 153 22.42 -5.55 5.96
CA ASP A 153 22.40 -6.02 7.35
C ASP A 153 23.25 -5.17 8.31
N LEU A 154 22.99 -3.86 8.33
CA LEU A 154 23.70 -2.90 9.19
C LEU A 154 23.31 -3.02 10.68
N GLY A 155 22.81 -4.18 11.09
CA GLY A 155 22.42 -4.50 12.46
C GLY A 155 20.97 -4.16 12.80
N LEU A 156 20.53 -4.71 13.94
CA LEU A 156 19.13 -4.64 14.39
C LEU A 156 18.59 -3.22 14.54
N THR A 157 19.41 -2.31 15.09
CA THR A 157 18.99 -0.91 15.32
C THR A 157 18.63 -0.20 14.02
N SER A 158 19.41 -0.41 12.95
CA SER A 158 19.12 0.17 11.63
C SER A 158 17.81 -0.35 11.05
N LYS A 159 17.55 -1.66 11.19
CA LYS A 159 16.31 -2.31 10.75
C LYS A 159 15.09 -1.73 11.49
N ILE A 160 15.18 -1.54 12.82
CA ILE A 160 14.11 -0.95 13.63
C ILE A 160 13.84 0.49 13.20
N LEU A 161 14.86 1.34 13.13
CA LEU A 161 14.71 2.76 12.77
C LEU A 161 14.08 2.92 11.38
N LEU A 162 14.54 2.15 10.41
CA LEU A 162 13.96 2.18 9.05
C LEU A 162 12.52 1.68 9.03
N THR A 163 12.21 0.63 9.78
CA THR A 163 10.83 0.15 9.89
C THR A 163 9.91 1.24 10.45
N LEU A 164 10.33 1.93 11.49
CA LEU A 164 9.55 3.00 12.10
C LEU A 164 9.32 4.19 11.15
N MET A 165 10.36 4.59 10.40
CA MET A 165 10.32 5.81 9.59
C MET A 165 9.72 5.60 8.20
N SER A 166 9.92 4.46 7.57
CA SER A 166 9.63 4.30 6.15
C SER A 166 8.50 3.32 5.83
N LYS A 167 8.32 2.25 6.60
CA LYS A 167 7.43 1.14 6.24
C LYS A 167 6.00 1.60 5.91
N HIS A 168 5.33 2.28 6.82
CA HIS A 168 3.96 2.73 6.62
C HIS A 168 3.87 4.08 5.90
N ALA A 169 4.80 4.99 6.17
CA ALA A 169 4.84 6.31 5.55
C ALA A 169 4.92 6.24 4.02
N THR A 170 5.76 5.37 3.46
CA THR A 170 5.87 5.17 2.01
C THR A 170 4.60 4.58 1.43
N GLY A 171 3.97 3.61 2.11
CA GLY A 171 2.71 3.01 1.69
C GLY A 171 1.58 4.03 1.57
N MET A 172 1.42 4.89 2.58
CA MET A 172 0.39 5.95 2.57
C MET A 172 0.64 7.00 1.50
N LEU A 173 1.90 7.46 1.35
CA LEU A 173 2.25 8.37 0.26
C LEU A 173 1.90 7.78 -1.12
N LEU A 174 2.23 6.51 -1.35
CA LEU A 174 1.93 5.84 -2.61
C LEU A 174 0.42 5.69 -2.85
N ILE A 175 -0.38 5.46 -1.82
CA ILE A 175 -1.85 5.42 -1.94
C ILE A 175 -2.37 6.81 -2.36
N MET A 176 -1.97 7.88 -1.67
CA MET A 176 -2.39 9.25 -2.00
C MET A 176 -1.95 9.67 -3.40
N VAL A 177 -0.70 9.38 -3.77
CA VAL A 177 -0.18 9.67 -5.10
C VAL A 177 -0.93 8.86 -6.16
N THR A 178 -1.26 7.61 -5.89
CA THR A 178 -2.05 6.76 -6.80
C THR A 178 -3.41 7.38 -7.09
N LEU A 179 -4.14 7.81 -6.05
CA LEU A 179 -5.43 8.48 -6.23
C LEU A 179 -5.29 9.74 -7.09
N LYS A 180 -4.25 10.55 -6.85
CA LYS A 180 -3.97 11.75 -7.63
C LYS A 180 -3.62 11.43 -9.09
N ILE A 181 -2.82 10.40 -9.35
CA ILE A 181 -2.46 9.97 -10.71
C ILE A 181 -3.70 9.46 -11.45
N VAL A 182 -4.48 8.57 -10.84
CA VAL A 182 -5.67 8.00 -11.48
C VAL A 182 -6.69 9.08 -11.81
N ALA A 183 -6.95 10.02 -10.89
CA ALA A 183 -7.84 11.15 -11.13
C ALA A 183 -7.38 12.06 -12.27
N ASN A 184 -6.06 12.20 -12.50
CA ASN A 184 -5.54 13.01 -13.61
C ASN A 184 -5.52 12.28 -14.96
N VAL A 185 -5.37 10.95 -14.95
CA VAL A 185 -5.18 10.15 -16.17
C VAL A 185 -6.51 9.61 -16.70
N VAL A 186 -7.47 9.33 -15.83
CA VAL A 186 -8.77 8.72 -16.17
C VAL A 186 -9.89 9.75 -16.09
N ASN A 187 -10.92 9.59 -16.92
CA ASN A 187 -12.11 10.44 -16.85
C ASN A 187 -12.92 10.16 -15.57
N GLU A 188 -13.50 11.20 -14.98
CA GLU A 188 -14.28 11.12 -13.73
C GLU A 188 -15.39 10.07 -13.77
N ASN A 189 -16.02 9.85 -14.93
CA ASN A 189 -17.09 8.87 -15.11
C ASN A 189 -16.61 7.41 -14.86
N TYR A 190 -15.30 7.14 -14.99
CA TYR A 190 -14.70 5.81 -14.86
C TYR A 190 -13.77 5.69 -13.65
N LEU A 191 -13.68 6.72 -12.84
CA LEU A 191 -12.71 6.82 -11.73
C LEU A 191 -12.86 5.66 -10.75
N VAL A 192 -14.08 5.32 -10.36
CA VAL A 192 -14.35 4.21 -9.42
C VAL A 192 -13.88 2.88 -9.99
N THR A 193 -14.19 2.60 -11.28
CA THR A 193 -13.74 1.38 -11.95
C THR A 193 -12.21 1.34 -12.09
N ALA A 194 -11.59 2.47 -12.40
CA ALA A 194 -10.14 2.57 -12.48
C ALA A 194 -9.47 2.32 -11.11
N ILE A 195 -10.02 2.86 -10.02
CA ILE A 195 -9.51 2.58 -8.67
C ILE A 195 -9.67 1.09 -8.33
N ALA A 196 -10.76 0.45 -8.70
CA ALA A 196 -10.96 -0.98 -8.50
C ALA A 196 -9.92 -1.83 -9.27
N LEU A 197 -9.62 -1.46 -10.52
CA LEU A 197 -8.57 -2.11 -11.32
C LEU A 197 -7.17 -1.89 -10.72
N VAL A 198 -6.90 -0.71 -10.16
CA VAL A 198 -5.65 -0.48 -9.39
C VAL A 198 -5.55 -1.46 -8.23
N GLN A 199 -6.62 -1.66 -7.48
CA GLN A 199 -6.61 -2.62 -6.36
C GLN A 199 -6.38 -4.06 -6.83
N THR A 200 -6.97 -4.45 -7.95
CA THR A 200 -6.72 -5.76 -8.58
C THR A 200 -5.25 -5.91 -8.98
N ALA A 201 -4.67 -4.90 -9.64
CA ALA A 201 -3.25 -4.90 -10.02
C ALA A 201 -2.32 -5.00 -8.79
N ARG A 202 -2.64 -4.28 -7.72
CA ARG A 202 -1.92 -4.35 -6.44
C ARG A 202 -1.91 -5.77 -5.87
N ASN A 203 -3.07 -6.43 -5.84
CA ASN A 203 -3.19 -7.79 -5.31
C ASN A 203 -2.44 -8.80 -6.17
N LEU A 204 -2.53 -8.70 -7.49
CA LEU A 204 -1.77 -9.57 -8.40
C LEU A 204 -0.26 -9.40 -8.22
N GLY A 205 0.22 -8.17 -8.17
CA GLY A 205 1.63 -7.88 -7.90
C GLY A 205 2.09 -8.42 -6.54
N THR A 206 1.24 -8.31 -5.52
CA THR A 206 1.53 -8.86 -4.19
C THR A 206 1.68 -10.37 -4.22
N ILE A 207 0.75 -11.09 -4.85
CA ILE A 207 0.80 -12.56 -4.94
C ILE A 207 2.10 -13.00 -5.63
N LEU A 208 2.44 -12.37 -6.75
CA LEU A 208 3.63 -12.75 -7.51
C LEU A 208 4.93 -12.48 -6.73
N ILE A 209 5.09 -11.27 -6.20
CA ILE A 209 6.34 -10.88 -5.53
C ILE A 209 6.48 -11.58 -4.19
N GLN A 210 5.38 -11.76 -3.46
CA GLN A 210 5.41 -12.40 -2.14
C GLN A 210 5.78 -13.89 -2.23
N ASN A 211 5.29 -14.61 -3.23
CA ASN A 211 5.67 -16.01 -3.46
C ASN A 211 7.16 -16.14 -3.78
N ILE A 212 7.67 -15.32 -4.71
CA ILE A 212 9.09 -15.32 -5.06
C ILE A 212 9.95 -14.94 -3.84
N ALA A 213 9.52 -13.94 -3.08
CA ALA A 213 10.23 -13.50 -1.86
C ALA A 213 10.27 -14.60 -0.79
N GLY A 214 9.18 -15.36 -0.63
CA GLY A 214 9.13 -16.51 0.28
C GLY A 214 10.14 -17.58 -0.12
N ASP A 215 10.16 -17.97 -1.39
CA ASP A 215 11.13 -18.95 -1.91
C ASP A 215 12.59 -18.49 -1.72
N ILE A 216 12.85 -17.17 -1.83
CA ILE A 216 14.18 -16.61 -1.61
C ILE A 216 14.54 -16.66 -0.12
N ILE A 217 13.61 -16.35 0.78
CA ILE A 217 13.84 -16.43 2.22
C ILE A 217 14.24 -17.86 2.61
N ASP A 218 13.49 -18.85 2.14
CA ASP A 218 13.73 -20.25 2.47
C ASP A 218 15.08 -20.78 1.98
N LYS A 219 15.58 -20.25 0.85
CA LYS A 219 16.84 -20.68 0.24
C LYS A 219 18.06 -19.85 0.65
N SER A 220 17.88 -18.55 0.88
CA SER A 220 18.99 -17.59 0.91
C SER A 220 18.86 -16.51 2.00
N GLY A 221 17.78 -16.54 2.79
CA GLY A 221 17.57 -15.63 3.92
C GLY A 221 16.96 -14.27 3.56
N TYR A 222 16.79 -13.46 4.61
CA TYR A 222 16.09 -12.16 4.52
C TYR A 222 16.91 -11.08 3.81
N GLU A 223 18.24 -11.15 3.86
CA GLU A 223 19.14 -10.21 3.20
C GLU A 223 18.99 -10.31 1.67
N MET A 224 19.00 -11.55 1.15
CA MET A 224 18.82 -11.79 -0.28
C MET A 224 17.41 -11.43 -0.76
N MET A 225 16.38 -11.72 0.04
CA MET A 225 15.02 -11.24 -0.22
C MET A 225 15.00 -9.71 -0.32
N SER A 226 15.68 -9.02 0.60
CA SER A 226 15.73 -7.55 0.59
C SER A 226 16.42 -7.00 -0.64
N PHE A 227 17.52 -7.60 -1.09
CA PHE A 227 18.18 -7.23 -2.36
C PHE A 227 17.29 -7.52 -3.58
N PHE A 228 16.54 -8.62 -3.58
CA PHE A 228 15.56 -8.89 -4.64
C PHE A 228 14.49 -7.79 -4.70
N LEU A 229 13.92 -7.41 -3.55
CA LEU A 229 12.92 -6.34 -3.49
C LEU A 229 13.50 -4.98 -3.91
N ALA A 230 14.75 -4.68 -3.53
CA ALA A 230 15.47 -3.50 -4.02
C ALA A 230 15.65 -3.53 -5.55
N GLY A 231 15.98 -4.69 -6.13
CA GLY A 231 16.07 -4.87 -7.58
C GLY A 231 14.74 -4.60 -8.29
N VAL A 232 13.64 -5.11 -7.74
CA VAL A 232 12.29 -4.80 -8.27
C VAL A 232 12.02 -3.30 -8.18
N MET A 233 12.40 -2.62 -7.08
CA MET A 233 12.22 -1.17 -6.94
C MET A 233 13.05 -0.36 -7.94
N ILE A 234 14.25 -0.81 -8.32
CA ILE A 234 15.03 -0.20 -9.41
C ILE A 234 14.23 -0.27 -10.71
N VAL A 235 13.67 -1.42 -11.04
CA VAL A 235 12.82 -1.58 -12.23
C VAL A 235 11.62 -0.63 -12.16
N VAL A 236 10.96 -0.52 -11.02
CA VAL A 236 9.83 0.41 -10.81
C VAL A 236 10.25 1.86 -11.05
N LEU A 237 11.41 2.30 -10.54
CA LEU A 237 11.92 3.65 -10.76
C LEU A 237 12.22 3.93 -12.23
N VAL A 238 12.81 2.96 -12.93
CA VAL A 238 13.05 3.05 -14.39
C VAL A 238 11.73 3.17 -15.14
N LEU A 239 10.74 2.34 -14.83
CA LEU A 239 9.41 2.44 -15.44
C LEU A 239 8.75 3.78 -15.12
N ALA A 240 8.83 4.26 -13.89
CA ALA A 240 8.29 5.56 -13.49
C ALA A 240 8.94 6.73 -14.27
N PHE A 241 10.21 6.60 -14.67
CA PHE A 241 10.88 7.59 -15.52
C PHE A 241 10.20 7.71 -16.89
N PHE A 242 9.83 6.61 -17.51
CA PHE A 242 9.15 6.59 -18.80
C PHE A 242 7.66 6.94 -18.72
N LEU A 243 7.09 7.04 -17.51
CA LEU A 243 5.68 7.40 -17.34
C LEU A 243 5.42 8.83 -17.81
N LYS A 244 4.65 8.97 -18.87
CA LYS A 244 4.22 10.28 -19.41
C LYS A 244 2.93 10.71 -18.71
N MET A 245 3.02 11.75 -17.89
CA MET A 245 1.84 12.36 -17.28
C MET A 245 1.24 13.41 -18.22
N PRO A 246 -0.10 13.44 -18.38
CA PRO A 246 -0.74 14.53 -19.13
C PRO A 246 -0.49 15.86 -18.43
N ASN A 247 -0.18 16.91 -19.20
CA ASN A 247 -0.02 18.29 -18.71
C ASN A 247 -1.41 18.91 -18.38
N LYS A 248 -2.19 18.27 -17.55
CA LYS A 248 -3.41 18.90 -17.00
C LYS A 248 -2.99 19.73 -15.78
N PRO A 249 -3.58 20.94 -15.58
CA PRO A 249 -3.39 21.66 -14.34
C PRO A 249 -3.71 20.70 -13.18
N ASN A 250 -2.82 20.66 -12.18
CA ASN A 250 -2.94 19.75 -11.04
C ASN A 250 -4.37 19.81 -10.48
N GLN A 251 -5.14 18.74 -10.66
CA GLN A 251 -6.39 18.63 -9.91
C GLN A 251 -6.03 18.64 -8.43
N LYS A 252 -6.53 19.66 -7.73
CA LYS A 252 -6.31 19.74 -6.29
C LYS A 252 -7.09 18.62 -5.62
N LEU A 253 -6.43 17.90 -4.69
CA LEU A 253 -7.09 16.92 -3.83
C LEU A 253 -7.76 17.59 -2.63
N PHE A 254 -7.23 18.75 -2.21
CA PHE A 254 -7.62 19.49 -1.02
C PHE A 254 -7.97 20.95 -1.35
N GLY A 255 -8.47 21.21 -2.55
CA GLY A 255 -8.78 22.55 -3.03
C GLY A 255 -10.13 23.06 -2.65
#